data_7d70b6b0c97642975dab1b5a3cb10b42
#
_entry.id   7d70b6b0c97642975dab1b5a3cb10b42
#
_cell.length_a   1.000
_cell.length_b   1.000
_cell.length_c   1.000
_cell.angle_alpha   90.00
_cell.angle_beta   90.00
_cell.angle_gamma   90.00
#
_symmetry.space_group_name_H-M   'P 1'
#
loop_
_entity.id
_entity.type
_entity.pdbx_description
1 polymer ?
#
loop_
_entity_poly.entity_id
_entity_poly.type
_entity_poly.pdbx_seq_one_letter_code
_entity_poly.pdbx_strand_id
1 'polypeptide(L)'
;MNIDFESRNITRRSFLKGAGVVGAAGLLSACGGSKSNNSGSTDASGAQAPNSTGATPLKEYISWESANREIESWNMLYSQTLTDANVVTNLWDGLMSFDCYGKLVPAIATSWEANEDSTVWTFHLRDDVDWVDCNGEVKEHITATDFLVGLEWVLNASKNEANNTSMPTLYIVGAEEYYEKTKDMGAAAADLRYQDMLDAGVGIEAPDDYTLVFTCKHSCPYFDTVASYTSFYPASQALIDELGIETFRGCDNTNMWYCGPYIVEEYIQGNTKSYIPNPHYYDAANVSRFERLT
;
A
#
# COMPACT_ATOMS: atom_id res chain seq x y z
N MET A 1 -4.84 26.43 -45.20
CA MET A 1 -4.57 25.01 -45.42
C MET A 1 -5.16 24.28 -44.22
N ASN A 2 -6.43 23.86 -44.34
CA ASN A 2 -7.17 23.18 -43.30
C ASN A 2 -6.78 21.70 -43.34
N ILE A 3 -6.28 21.18 -42.25
CA ILE A 3 -6.01 19.75 -42.09
C ILE A 3 -7.18 19.19 -41.27
N ASP A 4 -8.09 18.48 -41.97
CA ASP A 4 -9.15 17.72 -41.35
C ASP A 4 -8.56 16.49 -40.64
N PHE A 5 -8.66 16.45 -39.29
CA PHE A 5 -8.41 15.25 -38.50
C PHE A 5 -9.69 14.39 -38.51
N GLU A 6 -9.79 13.45 -39.42
CA GLU A 6 -10.75 12.34 -39.28
C GLU A 6 -10.38 11.49 -38.07
N SER A 7 -11.24 11.50 -37.05
CA SER A 7 -11.16 10.62 -35.89
C SER A 7 -11.42 9.17 -36.29
N ARG A 8 -10.39 8.41 -36.58
CA ARG A 8 -10.50 6.95 -36.74
C ARG A 8 -10.65 6.31 -35.36
N ASN A 9 -11.81 5.79 -35.08
CA ASN A 9 -12.07 4.97 -33.89
C ASN A 9 -11.21 3.69 -33.92
N ILE A 10 -10.08 3.71 -33.21
CA ILE A 10 -9.23 2.53 -33.03
C ILE A 10 -9.87 1.69 -31.94
N THR A 11 -10.45 0.55 -32.29
CA THR A 11 -10.97 -0.40 -31.30
C THR A 11 -9.83 -1.19 -30.66
N ARG A 12 -10.00 -1.63 -29.38
CA ARG A 12 -9.03 -2.46 -28.66
C ARG A 12 -8.59 -3.70 -29.46
N ARG A 13 -9.45 -4.22 -30.31
CA ARG A 13 -9.21 -5.40 -31.17
C ARG A 13 -8.28 -5.09 -32.34
N SER A 14 -8.30 -3.86 -32.89
CA SER A 14 -7.39 -3.43 -33.96
C SER A 14 -5.99 -3.07 -33.43
N PHE A 15 -5.88 -2.58 -32.18
CA PHE A 15 -4.61 -2.34 -31.53
C PHE A 15 -3.83 -3.64 -31.28
N LEU A 16 -4.50 -4.67 -30.77
CA LEU A 16 -3.89 -5.98 -30.54
C LEU A 16 -3.44 -6.70 -31.83
N LYS A 17 -4.11 -6.46 -32.95
CA LYS A 17 -3.69 -7.00 -34.24
C LYS A 17 -2.47 -6.28 -34.83
N GLY A 18 -2.28 -5.00 -34.52
CA GLY A 18 -1.12 -4.21 -34.94
C GLY A 18 0.16 -4.55 -34.17
N ALA A 19 0.03 -4.83 -32.88
CA ALA A 19 1.19 -5.19 -32.02
C ALA A 19 1.74 -6.60 -32.29
N GLY A 20 0.90 -7.52 -32.80
CA GLY A 20 1.33 -8.90 -33.09
C GLY A 20 2.21 -9.05 -34.34
N VAL A 21 2.22 -8.07 -35.24
CA VAL A 21 2.97 -8.17 -36.51
C VAL A 21 4.42 -7.67 -36.39
N VAL A 22 4.72 -6.80 -35.43
CA VAL A 22 6.07 -6.27 -35.23
C VAL A 22 6.95 -7.21 -34.39
N GLY A 23 6.37 -8.08 -33.57
CA GLY A 23 7.09 -9.06 -32.74
C GLY A 23 7.56 -10.33 -33.46
N ALA A 24 7.00 -10.65 -34.65
CA ALA A 24 7.29 -11.90 -35.34
C ALA A 24 8.44 -11.81 -36.37
N ALA A 25 8.90 -10.62 -36.72
CA ALA A 25 9.94 -10.43 -37.74
C ALA A 25 11.39 -10.43 -37.22
N GLY A 26 11.60 -10.44 -35.90
CA GLY A 26 12.93 -10.31 -35.26
C GLY A 26 13.60 -11.60 -34.82
N LEU A 27 12.95 -12.77 -34.89
CA LEU A 27 13.47 -14.01 -34.30
C LEU A 27 13.88 -15.14 -35.28
N LEU A 28 14.00 -14.85 -36.58
CA LEU A 28 14.31 -15.89 -37.60
C LEU A 28 15.71 -15.86 -38.16
N SER A 29 16.72 -15.24 -37.55
CA SER A 29 18.06 -15.18 -38.11
C SER A 29 19.19 -15.75 -37.22
N ALA A 30 18.89 -16.74 -36.37
CA ALA A 30 19.98 -17.48 -35.70
C ALA A 30 19.57 -18.93 -35.46
N CYS A 31 19.73 -19.81 -36.46
CA CYS A 31 20.21 -21.20 -36.34
C CYS A 31 20.17 -21.88 -37.70
N GLY A 32 21.31 -22.02 -38.29
CA GLY A 32 21.52 -22.87 -39.47
C GLY A 32 21.75 -24.32 -39.08
N GLY A 33 21.18 -25.23 -39.89
CA GLY A 33 21.73 -26.58 -40.11
C GLY A 33 21.02 -27.75 -39.43
N SER A 34 20.16 -28.43 -40.11
CA SER A 34 20.27 -29.81 -40.62
C SER A 34 18.91 -30.40 -40.98
N LYS A 35 18.86 -31.03 -42.14
CA LYS A 35 17.70 -31.67 -42.75
C LYS A 35 17.31 -32.97 -42.01
N SER A 36 16.02 -33.17 -41.78
CA SER A 36 15.42 -34.51 -41.87
C SER A 36 13.93 -34.36 -42.22
N ASN A 37 13.56 -35.05 -43.31
CA ASN A 37 12.17 -35.22 -43.78
C ASN A 37 11.35 -36.04 -42.80
N ASN A 38 10.13 -35.67 -42.47
CA ASN A 38 9.03 -36.61 -42.51
C ASN A 38 7.69 -35.88 -42.60
N SER A 39 6.84 -36.41 -43.50
CA SER A 39 5.49 -36.01 -43.81
C SER A 39 4.49 -36.54 -42.75
N GLY A 40 3.52 -35.75 -42.35
CA GLY A 40 2.39 -36.26 -41.56
C GLY A 40 1.41 -35.18 -41.13
N SER A 41 0.31 -35.11 -41.89
CA SER A 41 -1.07 -34.66 -41.62
C SER A 41 -1.37 -33.66 -40.48
N THR A 42 -2.02 -32.60 -40.91
CA THR A 42 -2.84 -31.64 -40.18
C THR A 42 -3.94 -32.28 -39.34
N ASP A 43 -3.95 -31.97 -38.03
CA ASP A 43 -5.15 -31.90 -37.23
C ASP A 43 -5.12 -30.62 -36.39
N ALA A 44 -6.11 -29.78 -36.64
CA ALA A 44 -6.37 -28.54 -35.88
C ALA A 44 -7.01 -28.96 -34.56
N SER A 45 -6.19 -29.11 -33.52
CA SER A 45 -6.66 -29.30 -32.15
C SER A 45 -6.46 -28.02 -31.37
N GLY A 46 -7.51 -27.55 -30.71
CA GLY A 46 -7.59 -26.27 -30.03
C GLY A 46 -6.43 -26.02 -29.05
N ALA A 47 -5.88 -24.85 -29.13
CA ALA A 47 -4.93 -24.36 -28.15
C ALA A 47 -5.61 -24.26 -26.79
N GLN A 48 -5.43 -25.29 -25.98
CA GLN A 48 -5.70 -25.28 -24.56
C GLN A 48 -4.69 -24.32 -23.94
N ALA A 49 -5.18 -23.29 -23.23
CA ALA A 49 -4.33 -22.44 -22.40
C ALA A 49 -3.48 -23.34 -21.48
N PRO A 50 -2.17 -23.10 -21.34
CA PRO A 50 -1.37 -23.92 -20.46
C PRO A 50 -1.93 -23.82 -19.04
N ASN A 51 -2.31 -24.97 -18.47
CA ASN A 51 -2.58 -25.07 -17.05
C ASN A 51 -1.33 -24.61 -16.31
N SER A 52 -1.45 -23.54 -15.52
CA SER A 52 -0.38 -22.93 -14.74
C SER A 52 0.00 -23.73 -13.48
N THR A 53 0.02 -25.05 -13.57
CA THR A 53 0.59 -25.90 -12.54
C THR A 53 2.07 -26.10 -12.86
N GLY A 54 2.93 -25.18 -12.36
CA GLY A 54 4.37 -25.30 -12.47
C GLY A 54 5.11 -24.13 -13.10
N ALA A 55 4.54 -22.91 -13.11
CA ALA A 55 5.33 -21.74 -13.40
C ALA A 55 6.37 -21.60 -12.29
N THR A 56 7.66 -21.71 -12.66
CA THR A 56 8.75 -21.32 -11.75
C THR A 56 8.47 -19.89 -11.30
N PRO A 57 8.45 -19.59 -9.99
CA PRO A 57 8.23 -18.22 -9.52
C PRO A 57 9.20 -17.28 -10.22
N LEU A 58 8.74 -16.14 -10.70
CA LEU A 58 9.60 -15.10 -11.22
C LEU A 58 10.46 -14.62 -10.06
N LYS A 59 11.76 -14.83 -10.14
CA LYS A 59 12.68 -14.53 -9.03
C LYS A 59 12.82 -13.05 -8.79
N GLU A 60 12.75 -12.23 -9.83
CA GLU A 60 12.95 -10.80 -9.76
C GLU A 60 11.99 -10.05 -10.70
N TYR A 61 11.42 -8.95 -10.21
CA TYR A 61 10.70 -7.98 -11.02
C TYR A 61 11.47 -6.66 -11.00
N ILE A 62 11.83 -6.14 -12.17
CA ILE A 62 12.57 -4.89 -12.31
C ILE A 62 11.64 -3.85 -12.94
N SER A 63 11.49 -2.71 -12.27
CA SER A 63 10.77 -1.54 -12.75
C SER A 63 11.74 -0.38 -12.94
N TRP A 64 11.56 0.37 -14.03
CA TRP A 64 12.35 1.57 -14.29
C TRP A 64 11.51 2.81 -14.04
N GLU A 65 11.95 3.63 -13.11
CA GLU A 65 11.32 4.92 -12.83
C GLU A 65 12.12 6.08 -13.44
N SER A 66 11.44 7.23 -13.61
CA SER A 66 12.11 8.45 -14.07
C SER A 66 13.15 8.91 -13.02
N ALA A 67 14.36 9.21 -13.44
CA ALA A 67 15.48 9.64 -12.60
C ALA A 67 15.21 10.87 -11.71
N ASN A 68 14.11 11.57 -11.89
CA ASN A 68 13.73 12.75 -11.11
C ASN A 68 12.68 12.46 -10.03
N ARG A 69 12.37 11.18 -9.77
CA ARG A 69 11.39 10.76 -8.78
C ARG A 69 12.06 9.98 -7.66
N GLU A 70 12.56 10.72 -6.69
CA GLU A 70 13.12 10.13 -5.47
C GLU A 70 12.09 10.11 -4.35
N ILE A 71 12.30 9.23 -3.37
CA ILE A 71 11.49 9.18 -2.15
C ILE A 71 11.76 10.45 -1.34
N GLU A 72 10.69 11.16 -0.98
CA GLU A 72 10.75 12.34 -0.12
C GLU A 72 10.64 11.96 1.35
N SER A 73 9.85 10.93 1.66
CA SER A 73 9.69 10.40 3.02
C SER A 73 9.38 8.91 2.99
N TRP A 74 10.02 8.16 3.87
CA TRP A 74 9.70 6.77 4.16
C TRP A 74 8.56 6.61 5.17
N ASN A 75 8.20 7.69 5.87
CA ASN A 75 7.08 7.67 6.80
C ASN A 75 5.75 7.87 6.03
N MET A 76 4.97 6.81 5.92
CA MET A 76 3.72 6.81 5.18
C MET A 76 2.64 7.72 5.79
N LEU A 77 2.68 7.93 7.11
CA LEU A 77 1.75 8.82 7.79
C LEU A 77 2.08 10.30 7.55
N TYR A 78 3.29 10.57 7.08
CA TYR A 78 3.80 11.91 6.79
C TYR A 78 3.79 12.23 5.29
N SER A 79 4.09 11.26 4.43
CA SER A 79 4.19 11.49 2.99
C SER A 79 2.83 11.67 2.31
N GLN A 80 2.80 12.56 1.30
CA GLN A 80 1.64 12.77 0.42
C GLN A 80 2.00 12.64 -1.07
N THR A 81 3.23 12.20 -1.39
CA THR A 81 3.65 12.11 -2.79
C THR A 81 3.23 10.78 -3.41
N LEU A 82 2.91 10.81 -4.70
CA LEU A 82 2.59 9.58 -5.44
C LEU A 82 3.81 8.65 -5.55
N THR A 83 5.01 9.22 -5.58
CA THR A 83 6.25 8.45 -5.63
C THR A 83 6.43 7.62 -4.36
N ASP A 84 6.25 8.26 -3.20
CA ASP A 84 6.35 7.57 -1.92
C ASP A 84 5.23 6.53 -1.77
N ALA A 85 4.00 6.86 -2.16
CA ALA A 85 2.87 5.94 -2.12
C ALA A 85 3.13 4.64 -2.92
N ASN A 86 3.77 4.74 -4.09
CA ASN A 86 4.12 3.56 -4.90
C ASN A 86 5.11 2.62 -4.20
N VAL A 87 5.97 3.15 -3.34
CA VAL A 87 6.92 2.37 -2.53
C VAL A 87 6.25 1.83 -1.28
N VAL A 88 5.61 2.74 -0.54
CA VAL A 88 5.04 2.48 0.78
C VAL A 88 3.98 1.38 0.75
N THR A 89 3.13 1.32 -0.28
CA THR A 89 2.11 0.28 -0.44
C THR A 89 2.66 -1.14 -0.60
N ASN A 90 3.97 -1.30 -0.78
CA ASN A 90 4.61 -2.61 -0.75
C ASN A 90 5.20 -2.95 0.63
N LEU A 91 5.30 -1.98 1.53
CA LEU A 91 6.02 -2.08 2.80
C LEU A 91 5.09 -2.09 4.02
N TRP A 92 3.88 -1.53 3.87
CA TRP A 92 2.86 -1.48 4.92
C TRP A 92 1.49 -1.81 4.37
N ASP A 93 0.68 -2.42 5.21
CA ASP A 93 -0.75 -2.62 4.97
C ASP A 93 -1.58 -1.71 5.87
N GLY A 94 -2.73 -1.29 5.34
CA GLY A 94 -3.80 -0.63 6.09
C GLY A 94 -4.92 -1.60 6.44
N LEU A 95 -6.08 -1.04 6.80
CA LEU A 95 -7.28 -1.84 7.08
C LEU A 95 -7.71 -2.67 5.86
N MET A 96 -7.71 -2.06 4.69
CA MET A 96 -8.09 -2.69 3.42
C MET A 96 -7.06 -2.36 2.34
N SER A 97 -7.12 -3.14 1.26
CA SER A 97 -6.31 -2.98 0.05
C SER A 97 -7.18 -3.00 -1.21
N PHE A 98 -6.58 -2.81 -2.37
CA PHE A 98 -7.26 -2.93 -3.65
C PHE A 98 -6.67 -4.07 -4.46
N ASP A 99 -7.54 -4.88 -5.06
CA ASP A 99 -7.10 -5.89 -6.02
C ASP A 99 -6.68 -5.25 -7.38
N CYS A 100 -6.16 -6.06 -8.29
CA CYS A 100 -5.73 -5.60 -9.62
C CYS A 100 -6.86 -5.05 -10.51
N TYR A 101 -8.11 -5.15 -10.09
CA TYR A 101 -9.28 -4.60 -10.75
C TYR A 101 -9.80 -3.32 -10.08
N GLY A 102 -9.15 -2.88 -9.00
CA GLY A 102 -9.56 -1.72 -8.19
C GLY A 102 -10.73 -2.02 -7.26
N LYS A 103 -10.99 -3.28 -6.94
CA LYS A 103 -11.99 -3.66 -5.95
C LYS A 103 -11.36 -3.67 -4.57
N LEU A 104 -12.05 -3.08 -3.59
CA LEU A 104 -11.64 -3.11 -2.19
C LEU A 104 -11.69 -4.55 -1.65
N VAL A 105 -10.62 -4.96 -1.01
CA VAL A 105 -10.44 -6.30 -0.45
C VAL A 105 -9.88 -6.21 0.98
N PRO A 106 -10.11 -7.23 1.83
CA PRO A 106 -9.51 -7.33 3.15
C PRO A 106 -7.97 -7.23 3.11
N ALA A 107 -7.41 -6.55 4.14
CA ALA A 107 -5.98 -6.57 4.45
C ALA A 107 -5.81 -6.86 5.95
N ILE A 108 -5.44 -5.87 6.78
CA ILE A 108 -5.40 -6.07 8.26
C ILE A 108 -6.82 -6.25 8.81
N ALA A 109 -7.83 -5.57 8.25
CA ALA A 109 -9.22 -5.90 8.56
C ALA A 109 -9.67 -7.10 7.74
N THR A 110 -10.24 -8.12 8.40
CA THR A 110 -10.81 -9.31 7.78
C THR A 110 -12.25 -9.08 7.30
N SER A 111 -12.97 -8.20 7.97
CA SER A 111 -14.33 -7.78 7.64
C SER A 111 -14.66 -6.42 8.24
N TRP A 112 -15.69 -5.77 7.72
CA TRP A 112 -16.19 -4.50 8.22
C TRP A 112 -17.69 -4.37 7.95
N GLU A 113 -18.35 -3.60 8.80
CA GLU A 113 -19.77 -3.26 8.66
C GLU A 113 -20.05 -1.83 9.11
N ALA A 114 -21.12 -1.26 8.57
CA ALA A 114 -21.66 0.03 9.00
C ALA A 114 -22.98 -0.15 9.73
N ASN A 115 -23.29 0.78 10.63
CA ASN A 115 -24.65 0.91 11.18
C ASN A 115 -25.64 1.36 10.09
N GLU A 116 -26.93 1.40 10.41
CA GLU A 116 -28.02 1.64 9.45
C GLU A 116 -27.87 2.96 8.68
N ASP A 117 -27.38 4.01 9.33
CA ASP A 117 -27.21 5.35 8.72
C ASP A 117 -25.78 5.62 8.23
N SER A 118 -24.88 4.62 8.29
CA SER A 118 -23.48 4.72 7.87
C SER A 118 -22.68 5.83 8.57
N THR A 119 -23.00 6.10 9.83
CA THR A 119 -22.25 7.03 10.68
C THR A 119 -21.26 6.34 11.61
N VAL A 120 -21.42 5.04 11.87
CA VAL A 120 -20.52 4.23 12.68
C VAL A 120 -20.09 3.03 11.86
N TRP A 121 -18.76 2.82 11.81
CA TRP A 121 -18.13 1.72 11.08
C TRP A 121 -17.29 0.88 12.02
N THR A 122 -17.50 -0.43 11.99
CA THR A 122 -16.74 -1.40 12.78
C THR A 122 -15.85 -2.23 11.84
N PHE A 123 -14.59 -2.35 12.17
CA PHE A 123 -13.61 -3.17 11.46
C PHE A 123 -13.12 -4.28 12.38
N HIS A 124 -13.15 -5.52 11.92
CA HIS A 124 -12.64 -6.69 12.62
C HIS A 124 -11.26 -7.02 12.07
N LEU A 125 -10.25 -6.91 12.92
CA LEU A 125 -8.87 -7.12 12.53
C LEU A 125 -8.50 -8.60 12.63
N ARG A 126 -7.46 -8.97 11.90
CA ARG A 126 -6.80 -10.27 12.05
C ARG A 126 -5.83 -10.24 13.23
N ASP A 127 -5.46 -11.41 13.72
CA ASP A 127 -4.60 -11.59 14.89
C ASP A 127 -3.21 -12.19 14.53
N ASP A 128 -2.79 -12.12 13.27
CA ASP A 128 -1.57 -12.73 12.77
C ASP A 128 -0.69 -11.74 11.97
N VAL A 129 -0.75 -10.44 12.29
CA VAL A 129 0.07 -9.39 11.66
C VAL A 129 1.13 -8.90 12.62
N ASP A 130 2.38 -8.92 12.16
CA ASP A 130 3.52 -8.49 12.95
C ASP A 130 4.18 -7.24 12.35
N TRP A 131 4.69 -6.37 13.23
CA TRP A 131 5.73 -5.43 12.89
C TRP A 131 7.07 -6.16 12.80
N VAL A 132 7.80 -5.97 11.70
CA VAL A 132 9.15 -6.50 11.52
C VAL A 132 10.13 -5.36 11.24
N ASP A 133 11.36 -5.50 11.71
CA ASP A 133 12.42 -4.52 11.43
C ASP A 133 13.06 -4.72 10.05
N CYS A 134 14.06 -3.91 9.71
CA CYS A 134 14.79 -3.98 8.45
C CYS A 134 15.58 -5.29 8.24
N ASN A 135 15.75 -6.11 9.28
CA ASN A 135 16.37 -7.44 9.20
C ASN A 135 15.31 -8.55 9.05
N GLY A 136 14.02 -8.21 9.08
CA GLY A 136 12.92 -9.17 9.06
C GLY A 136 12.68 -9.84 10.41
N GLU A 137 13.15 -9.25 11.52
CA GLU A 137 12.90 -9.76 12.86
C GLU A 137 11.59 -9.18 13.41
N VAL A 138 10.74 -10.06 13.99
CA VAL A 138 9.50 -9.64 14.63
C VAL A 138 9.79 -8.77 15.85
N LYS A 139 9.13 -7.63 15.92
CA LYS A 139 9.24 -6.65 17.02
C LYS A 139 8.04 -6.71 17.95
N GLU A 140 6.85 -6.62 17.40
CA GLU A 140 5.60 -6.69 18.16
C GLU A 140 4.43 -7.08 17.24
N HIS A 141 3.32 -7.42 17.84
CA HIS A 141 2.09 -7.81 17.17
C HIS A 141 1.21 -6.59 16.95
N ILE A 142 0.62 -6.45 15.75
CA ILE A 142 -0.27 -5.32 15.44
C ILE A 142 -1.65 -5.56 16.08
N THR A 143 -2.14 -4.53 16.76
CA THR A 143 -3.45 -4.49 17.38
C THR A 143 -4.24 -3.26 16.94
N ALA A 144 -5.50 -3.16 17.36
CA ALA A 144 -6.31 -1.98 17.13
C ALA A 144 -5.69 -0.71 17.74
N THR A 145 -4.88 -0.83 18.81
CA THR A 145 -4.17 0.30 19.41
C THR A 145 -3.18 0.96 18.44
N ASP A 146 -2.54 0.20 17.54
CA ASP A 146 -1.62 0.77 16.54
C ASP A 146 -2.33 1.74 15.60
N PHE A 147 -3.60 1.50 15.30
CA PHE A 147 -4.42 2.41 14.50
C PHE A 147 -4.80 3.68 15.27
N LEU A 148 -4.99 3.59 16.60
CA LEU A 148 -5.17 4.77 17.45
C LEU A 148 -3.90 5.62 17.46
N VAL A 149 -2.73 4.99 17.59
CA VAL A 149 -1.42 5.64 17.55
C VAL A 149 -1.19 6.32 16.20
N GLY A 150 -1.46 5.61 15.09
CA GLY A 150 -1.33 6.15 13.74
C GLY A 150 -2.23 7.37 13.51
N LEU A 151 -3.49 7.30 13.94
CA LEU A 151 -4.43 8.41 13.79
C LEU A 151 -4.03 9.61 14.67
N GLU A 152 -3.58 9.37 15.91
CA GLU A 152 -3.08 10.44 16.77
C GLU A 152 -1.87 11.12 16.16
N TRP A 153 -0.92 10.35 15.60
CA TRP A 153 0.23 10.92 14.89
C TRP A 153 -0.21 11.86 13.76
N VAL A 154 -1.15 11.43 12.94
CA VAL A 154 -1.66 12.22 11.80
C VAL A 154 -2.39 13.48 12.27
N LEU A 155 -3.20 13.38 13.33
CA LEU A 155 -4.01 14.49 13.85
C LEU A 155 -3.25 15.42 14.78
N ASN A 156 -2.03 15.06 15.20
CA ASN A 156 -1.20 15.92 16.06
C ASN A 156 -0.32 16.83 15.19
N ALA A 157 -0.71 18.10 15.10
CA ALA A 157 -0.03 19.10 14.26
C ALA A 157 1.44 19.28 14.58
N SER A 158 1.86 19.05 15.84
CA SER A 158 3.27 19.14 16.26
C SER A 158 4.10 17.94 15.81
N LYS A 159 3.50 16.75 15.72
CA LYS A 159 4.17 15.52 15.25
C LYS A 159 4.22 15.45 13.73
N ASN A 160 3.09 15.73 13.08
CA ASN A 160 2.88 15.51 11.66
C ASN A 160 3.11 16.75 10.78
N GLU A 161 3.37 17.92 11.36
CA GLU A 161 3.57 19.18 10.64
C GLU A 161 2.46 19.50 9.62
N ALA A 162 1.22 19.18 9.94
CA ALA A 162 0.04 19.37 9.09
C ALA A 162 0.00 18.53 7.79
N ASN A 163 0.82 17.49 7.68
CA ASN A 163 0.76 16.58 6.54
C ASN A 163 -0.32 15.51 6.71
N ASN A 164 -0.90 15.09 5.59
CA ASN A 164 -1.84 13.95 5.47
C ASN A 164 -3.09 14.02 6.38
N THR A 165 -3.49 15.20 6.84
CA THR A 165 -4.58 15.41 7.81
C THR A 165 -5.96 15.48 7.19
N SER A 166 -6.08 15.72 5.88
CA SER A 166 -7.33 16.11 5.22
C SER A 166 -8.44 15.05 5.32
N MET A 167 -8.10 13.77 5.18
CA MET A 167 -9.12 12.71 5.23
C MET A 167 -9.67 12.51 6.66
N PRO A 168 -8.88 12.31 7.71
CA PRO A 168 -9.40 12.19 9.06
C PRO A 168 -10.19 13.44 9.51
N THR A 169 -9.66 14.64 9.28
CA THR A 169 -10.33 15.88 9.68
C THR A 169 -11.65 16.12 8.96
N LEU A 170 -11.82 15.62 7.74
CA LEU A 170 -13.06 15.76 6.98
C LEU A 170 -14.15 14.80 7.46
N TYR A 171 -13.79 13.57 7.81
CA TYR A 171 -14.78 12.50 8.03
C TYR A 171 -15.00 12.15 9.50
N ILE A 172 -13.98 12.21 10.37
CA ILE A 172 -14.04 11.70 11.74
C ILE A 172 -14.53 12.77 12.72
N VAL A 173 -15.46 12.41 13.60
CA VAL A 173 -15.93 13.27 14.70
C VAL A 173 -14.74 13.71 15.55
N GLY A 174 -14.67 15.00 15.92
CA GLY A 174 -13.66 15.54 16.82
C GLY A 174 -12.23 15.64 16.24
N ALA A 175 -11.98 15.10 15.03
CA ALA A 175 -10.63 15.07 14.44
C ALA A 175 -10.11 16.47 14.09
N GLU A 176 -10.94 17.34 13.54
CA GLU A 176 -10.57 18.72 13.22
C GLU A 176 -10.32 19.54 14.49
N GLU A 177 -11.15 19.38 15.50
CA GLU A 177 -11.04 20.04 16.80
C GLU A 177 -9.75 19.63 17.52
N TYR A 178 -9.39 18.34 17.48
CA TYR A 178 -8.14 17.85 18.05
C TYR A 178 -6.92 18.39 17.29
N TYR A 179 -6.98 18.38 15.97
CA TYR A 179 -5.91 18.96 15.13
C TYR A 179 -5.68 20.43 15.44
N GLU A 180 -6.71 21.28 15.47
CA GLU A 180 -6.57 22.70 15.79
C GLU A 180 -6.08 22.92 17.24
N LYS A 181 -6.55 22.12 18.21
CA LYS A 181 -6.05 22.13 19.59
C LYS A 181 -4.53 21.86 19.64
N THR A 182 -4.05 20.81 18.95
CA THR A 182 -2.63 20.46 18.96
C THR A 182 -1.77 21.50 18.25
N LYS A 183 -2.29 22.13 17.21
CA LYS A 183 -1.65 23.24 16.49
C LYS A 183 -1.49 24.47 17.40
N ASP A 184 -2.53 24.82 18.18
CA ASP A 184 -2.48 25.93 19.13
C ASP A 184 -1.52 25.66 20.31
N MET A 185 -1.37 24.41 20.72
CA MET A 185 -0.42 23.99 21.76
C MET A 185 1.04 24.06 21.29
N GLY A 186 1.30 24.02 19.98
CA GLY A 186 2.64 24.00 19.40
C GLY A 186 3.47 22.81 19.92
N ALA A 187 4.74 23.04 20.23
CA ALA A 187 5.66 21.97 20.66
C ALA A 187 5.18 21.16 21.89
N ALA A 188 4.33 21.74 22.74
CA ALA A 188 3.78 21.03 23.89
C ALA A 188 2.83 19.88 23.49
N ALA A 189 2.28 19.88 22.27
CA ALA A 189 1.46 18.79 21.78
C ALA A 189 2.27 17.53 21.45
N ALA A 190 3.58 17.62 21.32
CA ALA A 190 4.44 16.49 21.00
C ALA A 190 4.39 15.37 22.06
N ASP A 191 4.13 15.71 23.31
CA ASP A 191 4.05 14.74 24.43
C ASP A 191 2.69 14.04 24.53
N LEU A 192 1.66 14.49 23.78
CA LEU A 192 0.35 13.85 23.78
C LEU A 192 0.41 12.45 23.17
N ARG A 193 -0.51 11.60 23.61
CA ARG A 193 -0.66 10.21 23.18
C ARG A 193 -2.07 9.96 22.64
N TYR A 194 -2.29 8.79 22.05
CA TYR A 194 -3.61 8.43 21.54
C TYR A 194 -4.71 8.52 22.61
N GLN A 195 -4.39 8.29 23.89
CA GLN A 195 -5.36 8.45 24.99
C GLN A 195 -5.85 9.90 25.12
N ASP A 196 -4.96 10.88 24.96
CA ASP A 196 -5.33 12.31 24.99
C ASP A 196 -6.23 12.69 23.81
N MET A 197 -6.07 12.00 22.67
CA MET A 197 -6.93 12.12 21.51
C MET A 197 -8.32 11.54 21.78
N LEU A 198 -8.40 10.36 22.40
CA LEU A 198 -9.68 9.74 22.80
C LEU A 198 -10.40 10.61 23.85
N ASP A 199 -9.69 11.11 24.86
CA ASP A 199 -10.22 11.99 25.90
C ASP A 199 -10.71 13.33 25.33
N ALA A 200 -10.17 13.77 24.21
CA ALA A 200 -10.64 14.92 23.46
C ALA A 200 -11.91 14.66 22.62
N GLY A 201 -12.38 13.42 22.55
CA GLY A 201 -13.62 13.03 21.87
C GLY A 201 -13.47 12.77 20.37
N VAL A 202 -12.28 12.40 19.90
CA VAL A 202 -12.11 11.95 18.51
C VAL A 202 -12.82 10.61 18.33
N GLY A 203 -13.61 10.50 17.26
CA GLY A 203 -14.49 9.37 16.98
C GLY A 203 -13.77 8.13 16.47
N ILE A 204 -12.87 7.60 17.26
CA ILE A 204 -12.24 6.29 17.05
C ILE A 204 -12.15 5.56 18.38
N GLU A 205 -12.40 4.26 18.40
CA GLU A 205 -12.33 3.41 19.58
C GLU A 205 -11.73 2.04 19.24
N ALA A 206 -11.03 1.45 20.20
CA ALA A 206 -10.54 0.06 20.17
C ALA A 206 -11.14 -0.67 21.39
N PRO A 207 -12.35 -1.26 21.29
CA PRO A 207 -13.01 -1.95 22.39
C PRO A 207 -12.23 -3.18 22.86
N ASP A 208 -11.46 -3.78 21.99
CA ASP A 208 -10.54 -4.89 22.23
C ASP A 208 -9.39 -4.82 21.23
N ASP A 209 -8.43 -5.75 21.33
CA ASP A 209 -7.20 -5.76 20.52
C ASP A 209 -7.44 -5.92 19.01
N TYR A 210 -8.62 -6.41 18.60
CA TYR A 210 -8.91 -6.75 17.20
C TYR A 210 -10.21 -6.14 16.67
N THR A 211 -10.75 -5.18 17.39
CA THR A 211 -11.94 -4.43 16.95
C THR A 211 -11.64 -2.93 16.93
N LEU A 212 -11.90 -2.29 15.80
CA LEU A 212 -11.72 -0.86 15.61
C LEU A 212 -13.04 -0.24 15.17
N VAL A 213 -13.47 0.84 15.84
CA VAL A 213 -14.73 1.51 15.57
C VAL A 213 -14.47 2.96 15.22
N PHE A 214 -15.01 3.42 14.08
CA PHE A 214 -14.98 4.83 13.68
C PHE A 214 -16.35 5.46 13.74
N THR A 215 -16.44 6.70 14.23
CA THR A 215 -17.63 7.53 14.20
C THR A 215 -17.43 8.69 13.24
N CYS A 216 -18.24 8.73 12.18
CA CYS A 216 -18.17 9.76 11.15
C CYS A 216 -19.01 11.00 11.53
N LYS A 217 -18.57 12.18 11.11
CA LYS A 217 -19.30 13.46 11.26
C LYS A 217 -20.68 13.44 10.60
N HIS A 218 -20.79 12.69 9.51
CA HIS A 218 -22.00 12.56 8.68
C HIS A 218 -22.12 11.15 8.15
N SER A 219 -23.30 10.78 7.65
CA SER A 219 -23.48 9.53 6.90
C SER A 219 -22.45 9.40 5.77
N CYS A 220 -21.66 8.34 5.79
CA CYS A 220 -20.60 8.09 4.83
C CYS A 220 -20.64 6.63 4.35
N PRO A 221 -21.52 6.27 3.40
CA PRO A 221 -21.69 4.91 2.91
C PRO A 221 -20.46 4.30 2.20
N TYR A 222 -19.44 5.11 1.95
CA TYR A 222 -18.18 4.75 1.31
C TYR A 222 -16.97 4.93 2.24
N PHE A 223 -17.19 4.94 3.56
CA PHE A 223 -16.10 5.17 4.52
C PHE A 223 -15.06 4.05 4.49
N ASP A 224 -15.44 2.84 4.10
CA ASP A 224 -14.50 1.74 3.83
C ASP A 224 -13.40 2.16 2.83
N THR A 225 -13.79 2.83 1.74
CA THR A 225 -12.82 3.39 0.78
C THR A 225 -11.98 4.52 1.40
N VAL A 226 -12.59 5.38 2.24
CA VAL A 226 -11.86 6.44 2.95
C VAL A 226 -10.83 5.83 3.92
N ALA A 227 -11.22 4.81 4.67
CA ALA A 227 -10.35 4.13 5.64
C ALA A 227 -9.19 3.33 5.02
N SER A 228 -9.18 3.16 3.68
CA SER A 228 -8.05 2.55 2.96
C SER A 228 -6.90 3.52 2.68
N TYR A 229 -7.06 4.82 2.95
CA TYR A 229 -5.98 5.81 2.76
C TYR A 229 -4.90 5.70 3.83
N THR A 230 -3.68 6.08 3.46
CA THR A 230 -2.50 6.01 4.33
C THR A 230 -2.63 6.80 5.63
N SER A 231 -3.45 7.84 5.67
CA SER A 231 -3.76 8.57 6.91
C SER A 231 -4.49 7.75 7.99
N PHE A 232 -4.94 6.56 7.65
CA PHE A 232 -5.58 5.60 8.58
C PHE A 232 -4.70 4.35 8.81
N TYR A 233 -3.44 4.37 8.42
CA TYR A 233 -2.53 3.25 8.62
C TYR A 233 -2.07 3.16 10.08
N PRO A 234 -1.68 1.97 10.55
CA PRO A 234 -1.20 1.79 11.91
C PRO A 234 0.20 2.39 12.11
N ALA A 235 0.55 2.71 13.36
CA ALA A 235 1.90 3.04 13.78
C ALA A 235 2.23 2.39 15.11
N SER A 236 3.46 1.91 15.28
CA SER A 236 3.95 1.37 16.54
C SER A 236 4.32 2.49 17.51
N GLN A 237 3.71 2.48 18.69
CA GLN A 237 4.11 3.40 19.77
C GLN A 237 5.51 3.06 20.28
N ALA A 238 5.88 1.79 20.32
CA ALA A 238 7.22 1.37 20.76
C ALA A 238 8.30 1.90 19.80
N LEU A 239 8.06 1.87 18.50
CA LEU A 239 8.98 2.45 17.53
C LEU A 239 9.10 3.98 17.69
N ILE A 240 8.00 4.67 17.89
CA ILE A 240 8.00 6.13 18.11
C ILE A 240 8.78 6.48 19.38
N ASP A 241 8.62 5.70 20.45
CA ASP A 241 9.32 5.91 21.72
C ASP A 241 10.82 5.58 21.62
N GLU A 242 11.19 4.57 20.83
CA GLU A 242 12.58 4.20 20.56
C GLU A 242 13.31 5.27 19.76
N LEU A 243 12.70 5.76 18.68
CA LEU A 243 13.32 6.70 17.76
C LEU A 243 13.21 8.16 18.22
N GLY A 244 12.14 8.49 18.94
CA GLY A 244 11.70 9.86 19.18
C GLY A 244 11.02 10.49 17.96
N ILE A 245 10.26 11.55 18.19
CA ILE A 245 9.36 12.16 17.18
C ILE A 245 10.10 12.62 15.93
N GLU A 246 11.23 13.31 16.09
CA GLU A 246 11.99 13.85 14.96
C GLU A 246 12.56 12.73 14.07
N THR A 247 13.10 11.69 14.70
CA THR A 247 13.67 10.55 13.96
C THR A 247 12.56 9.72 13.32
N PHE A 248 11.43 9.51 14.00
CA PHE A 248 10.29 8.78 13.41
C PHE A 248 9.67 9.56 12.24
N ARG A 249 9.59 10.90 12.32
CA ARG A 249 9.14 11.74 11.20
C ARG A 249 10.03 11.57 9.98
N GLY A 250 11.34 11.56 10.17
CA GLY A 250 12.37 11.39 9.14
C GLY A 250 12.95 9.99 9.09
N CYS A 251 12.21 8.94 9.46
CA CYS A 251 12.68 7.57 9.41
C CYS A 251 13.11 7.17 8.00
N ASP A 252 14.03 6.23 7.93
CA ASP A 252 14.53 5.68 6.68
C ASP A 252 14.47 4.14 6.68
N ASN A 253 14.91 3.53 5.60
CA ASN A 253 14.89 2.08 5.43
C ASN A 253 15.70 1.29 6.47
N THR A 254 16.52 1.94 7.30
CA THR A 254 17.38 1.26 8.28
C THR A 254 16.77 1.24 9.68
N ASN A 255 15.79 2.10 9.96
CA ASN A 255 15.22 2.26 11.30
C ASN A 255 13.69 2.17 11.36
N MET A 256 13.01 2.01 10.23
CA MET A 256 11.57 1.82 10.19
C MET A 256 11.18 0.36 10.39
N TRP A 257 9.93 0.12 10.80
CA TRP A 257 9.33 -1.20 10.85
C TRP A 257 8.29 -1.37 9.72
N TYR A 258 8.08 -2.60 9.32
CA TYR A 258 7.29 -3.03 8.18
C TYR A 258 6.18 -3.98 8.60
N CYS A 259 5.02 -3.92 7.94
CA CYS A 259 3.95 -4.90 8.12
C CYS A 259 3.36 -5.37 6.77
N GLY A 260 3.86 -4.85 5.68
CA GLY A 260 3.44 -5.22 4.33
C GLY A 260 4.18 -6.42 3.75
N PRO A 261 3.91 -6.76 2.47
CA PRO A 261 4.45 -7.96 1.81
C PRO A 261 5.97 -7.96 1.60
N TYR A 262 6.61 -6.80 1.64
CA TYR A 262 8.05 -6.66 1.41
C TYR A 262 8.71 -5.80 2.49
N ILE A 263 10.03 -5.99 2.64
CA ILE A 263 10.94 -5.12 3.39
C ILE A 263 12.01 -4.59 2.44
N VAL A 264 12.63 -3.44 2.78
CA VAL A 264 13.69 -2.85 1.96
C VAL A 264 14.98 -3.64 2.17
N GLU A 265 15.53 -4.18 1.07
CA GLU A 265 16.84 -4.84 1.07
C GLU A 265 17.97 -3.83 0.87
N GLU A 266 17.81 -2.93 -0.11
CA GLU A 266 18.82 -1.93 -0.45
C GLU A 266 18.16 -0.65 -0.94
N TYR A 267 18.67 0.47 -0.50
CA TYR A 267 18.33 1.78 -1.02
C TYR A 267 19.59 2.58 -1.34
N ILE A 268 19.75 2.92 -2.61
CA ILE A 268 20.80 3.81 -3.11
C ILE A 268 20.11 4.97 -3.80
N GLN A 269 20.15 6.14 -3.17
CA GLN A 269 19.49 7.34 -3.67
C GLN A 269 19.87 7.64 -5.12
N GLY A 270 18.88 7.88 -5.97
CA GLY A 270 19.05 8.15 -7.39
C GLY A 270 19.52 6.95 -8.24
N ASN A 271 19.54 5.75 -7.67
CA ASN A 271 20.00 4.54 -8.36
C ASN A 271 19.06 3.37 -8.17
N THR A 272 19.02 2.76 -6.97
CA THR A 272 18.36 1.47 -6.74
C THR A 272 17.49 1.50 -5.48
N LYS A 273 16.31 0.92 -5.61
CA LYS A 273 15.42 0.56 -4.50
C LYS A 273 15.10 -0.92 -4.67
N SER A 274 15.61 -1.79 -3.80
CA SER A 274 15.30 -3.20 -3.86
C SER A 274 14.60 -3.69 -2.60
N TYR A 275 13.66 -4.61 -2.79
CA TYR A 275 12.77 -5.12 -1.77
C TYR A 275 12.78 -6.64 -1.82
N ILE A 276 12.82 -7.27 -0.65
CA ILE A 276 12.70 -8.73 -0.48
C ILE A 276 11.41 -9.06 0.28
N PRO A 277 10.85 -10.25 0.11
CA PRO A 277 9.65 -10.66 0.83
C PRO A 277 9.82 -10.51 2.35
N ASN A 278 8.80 -9.96 2.99
CA ASN A 278 8.68 -9.99 4.44
C ASN A 278 8.45 -11.45 4.89
N PRO A 279 9.35 -12.04 5.69
CA PRO A 279 9.26 -13.44 6.08
C PRO A 279 8.06 -13.75 7.00
N HIS A 280 7.48 -12.72 7.62
CA HIS A 280 6.36 -12.80 8.54
C HIS A 280 5.05 -12.23 7.97
N TYR A 281 4.99 -12.00 6.64
CA TYR A 281 3.79 -11.48 6.02
C TYR A 281 2.65 -12.50 6.05
N TYR A 282 1.52 -12.12 6.61
CA TYR A 282 0.38 -12.99 6.85
C TYR A 282 -0.21 -13.65 5.58
N ASP A 283 -0.12 -12.99 4.42
CA ASP A 283 -0.65 -13.48 3.13
C ASP A 283 0.45 -13.78 2.10
N ALA A 284 1.62 -14.17 2.56
CA ALA A 284 2.80 -14.43 1.72
C ALA A 284 2.52 -15.43 0.57
N ALA A 285 1.63 -16.41 0.79
CA ALA A 285 1.28 -17.41 -0.20
C ALA A 285 0.57 -16.82 -1.44
N ASN A 286 -0.16 -15.72 -1.28
CA ASN A 286 -1.01 -15.15 -2.32
C ASN A 286 -0.43 -13.89 -2.95
N VAL A 287 0.36 -13.11 -2.23
CA VAL A 287 0.81 -11.77 -2.63
C VAL A 287 2.27 -11.74 -3.06
N SER A 288 3.17 -12.31 -2.27
CA SER A 288 4.61 -12.26 -2.54
C SER A 288 5.02 -13.25 -3.63
N ARG A 289 4.92 -12.84 -4.89
CA ARG A 289 5.25 -13.69 -6.05
C ARG A 289 6.71 -13.58 -6.50
N PHE A 290 7.39 -12.53 -6.09
CA PHE A 290 8.77 -12.25 -6.46
C PHE A 290 9.69 -12.42 -5.26
N GLU A 291 10.88 -12.97 -5.49
CA GLU A 291 11.95 -13.06 -4.48
C GLU A 291 12.62 -11.69 -4.29
N ARG A 292 12.49 -10.78 -5.26
CA ARG A 292 12.99 -9.40 -5.22
C ARG A 292 12.19 -8.50 -6.17
N LEU A 293 11.91 -7.28 -5.70
CA LEU A 293 11.48 -6.15 -6.53
C LEU A 293 12.63 -5.15 -6.62
N THR A 294 12.89 -4.58 -7.79
CA THR A 294 13.96 -3.58 -8.00
C THR A 294 13.47 -2.45 -8.90
#